data_fae19ddf88d9132e6a010243b53c8bb1
#
_entry.id   fae19ddf88d9132e6a010243b53c8bb1
#
_cell.length_a   1.000
_cell.length_b   1.000
_cell.length_c   1.000
_cell.angle_alpha   90.00
_cell.angle_beta   90.00
_cell.angle_gamma   90.00
#
_symmetry.space_group_name_H-M   'P 1'
#
loop_
_entity.id
_entity.type
_entity.pdbx_description
1 polymer ?
#
loop_
_entity_poly.entity_id
_entity_poly.type
_entity_poly.pdbx_seq_one_letter_code
_entity_poly.pdbx_strand_id
1 'polypeptide(L)'
;MCYSAEVSIISYIIGMYGCYLLYNRKYYTESLFYMSVIQMQLVEFFLHLINTCNNWNILVTDIGIIINHIEPLTLYYGIIFFNKKKLDLNIHLLMDLYILVASSYSTSAILSNSCTLKDYEYSNHLIWKWNELHGCVIIYTLFIVVLSKLSIHGLDDGNFHNWQCIISYLISLIVYGLDHFAGSFWCFIAVSGPYVLLLRKKHLELSIKQN
;
A
#
# COMPACT_ATOMS: atom_id res chain seq x y z
N MET A 1 -0.19 -12.63 -2.96
CA MET A 1 0.80 -13.69 -2.76
C MET A 1 1.34 -13.68 -1.35
N CYS A 2 0.52 -13.81 -0.40
CA CYS A 2 0.93 -14.17 0.94
C CYS A 2 0.75 -15.66 1.04
N TYR A 3 1.74 -16.40 0.54
CA TYR A 3 1.70 -17.85 0.47
C TYR A 3 1.91 -18.48 1.83
N SER A 4 2.64 -17.82 2.71
CA SER A 4 2.94 -18.33 4.04
C SER A 4 3.42 -17.22 4.98
N ALA A 5 3.42 -17.52 6.28
CA ALA A 5 3.95 -16.62 7.30
C ALA A 5 5.44 -16.27 7.02
N GLU A 6 6.22 -17.25 6.57
CA GLU A 6 7.65 -17.08 6.29
C GLU A 6 7.87 -16.08 5.16
N VAL A 7 7.09 -16.20 4.07
CA VAL A 7 7.19 -15.26 2.93
C VAL A 7 6.82 -13.85 3.38
N SER A 8 5.76 -13.69 4.16
CA SER A 8 5.31 -12.38 4.63
C SER A 8 6.34 -11.73 5.56
N ILE A 9 6.92 -12.46 6.50
CA ILE A 9 7.93 -11.87 7.43
C ILE A 9 9.23 -11.53 6.71
N ILE A 10 9.69 -12.37 5.76
CA ILE A 10 10.87 -12.08 4.95
C ILE A 10 10.63 -10.84 4.08
N SER A 11 9.47 -10.74 3.43
CA SER A 11 9.07 -9.57 2.63
C SER A 11 9.02 -8.30 3.48
N TYR A 12 8.47 -8.40 4.70
CA TYR A 12 8.48 -7.30 5.66
C TYR A 12 9.90 -6.80 5.98
N ILE A 13 10.81 -7.72 6.33
CA ILE A 13 12.21 -7.37 6.67
C ILE A 13 12.92 -6.73 5.47
N ILE A 14 12.79 -7.32 4.28
CA ILE A 14 13.40 -6.80 3.06
C ILE A 14 12.84 -5.41 2.75
N GLY A 15 11.52 -5.24 2.80
CA GLY A 15 10.87 -3.96 2.52
C GLY A 15 11.27 -2.87 3.51
N MET A 16 11.29 -3.17 4.81
CA MET A 16 11.72 -2.23 5.85
C MET A 16 13.19 -1.82 5.69
N TYR A 17 14.06 -2.74 5.26
CA TYR A 17 15.44 -2.41 4.94
C TYR A 17 15.51 -1.44 3.73
N GLY A 18 14.68 -1.65 2.70
CA GLY A 18 14.56 -0.72 1.58
C GLY A 18 14.11 0.69 2.04
N CYS A 19 13.14 0.78 2.95
CA CYS A 19 12.71 2.05 3.54
C CYS A 19 13.84 2.73 4.32
N TYR A 20 14.61 1.97 5.11
CA TYR A 20 15.78 2.49 5.81
C TYR A 20 16.83 3.08 4.84
N LEU A 21 17.06 2.43 3.69
CA LEU A 21 17.97 2.96 2.68
C LEU A 21 17.47 4.26 2.05
N LEU A 22 16.14 4.37 1.79
CA LEU A 22 15.52 5.63 1.33
C LEU A 22 15.67 6.74 2.38
N TYR A 23 15.40 6.43 3.66
CA TYR A 23 15.56 7.37 4.76
C TYR A 23 16.99 7.92 4.87
N ASN A 24 17.98 7.04 4.81
CA ASN A 24 19.39 7.44 4.86
C ASN A 24 19.81 8.33 3.67
N ARG A 25 19.13 8.21 2.54
CA ARG A 25 19.32 9.07 1.37
C ARG A 25 18.45 10.32 1.38
N LYS A 26 17.76 10.59 2.49
CA LYS A 26 16.88 11.75 2.71
C LYS A 26 15.61 11.77 1.83
N TYR A 27 15.20 10.63 1.28
CA TYR A 27 13.90 10.45 0.62
C TYR A 27 12.84 10.12 1.66
N TYR A 28 12.59 11.08 2.57
CA TYR A 28 11.77 10.85 3.77
C TYR A 28 10.30 10.56 3.44
N THR A 29 9.75 11.27 2.45
CA THR A 29 8.37 11.11 2.01
C THR A 29 8.13 9.71 1.45
N GLU A 30 8.98 9.29 0.53
CA GLU A 30 8.91 7.97 -0.10
C GLU A 30 9.17 6.86 0.93
N SER A 31 10.12 7.08 1.85
CA SER A 31 10.40 6.15 2.95
C SER A 31 9.16 5.97 3.83
N LEU A 32 8.49 7.05 4.25
CA LEU A 32 7.29 7.01 5.08
C LEU A 32 6.15 6.29 4.36
N PHE A 33 5.92 6.59 3.08
CA PHE A 33 4.90 5.93 2.27
C PHE A 33 5.14 4.43 2.17
N TYR A 34 6.33 4.00 1.73
CA TYR A 34 6.61 2.57 1.61
C TYR A 34 6.63 1.86 2.96
N MET A 35 7.02 2.54 4.04
CA MET A 35 6.94 1.98 5.39
C MET A 35 5.48 1.63 5.75
N SER A 36 4.50 2.47 5.41
CA SER A 36 3.08 2.18 5.66
C SER A 36 2.59 1.01 4.80
N VAL A 37 2.92 0.97 3.51
CA VAL A 37 2.54 -0.14 2.61
C VAL A 37 3.09 -1.48 3.09
N ILE A 38 4.35 -1.49 3.55
CA ILE A 38 5.04 -2.73 3.99
C ILE A 38 4.45 -3.29 5.29
N GLN A 39 3.75 -2.48 6.12
CA GLN A 39 3.06 -2.98 7.31
C GLN A 39 2.01 -4.05 6.97
N MET A 40 1.43 -4.02 5.78
CA MET A 40 0.51 -5.07 5.33
C MET A 40 1.17 -6.46 5.34
N GLN A 41 2.48 -6.57 5.06
CA GLN A 41 3.20 -7.84 5.14
C GLN A 41 3.28 -8.37 6.58
N LEU A 42 3.37 -7.48 7.57
CA LEU A 42 3.34 -7.86 8.99
C LEU A 42 1.94 -8.31 9.41
N VAL A 43 0.89 -7.63 8.95
CA VAL A 43 -0.51 -8.06 9.16
C VAL A 43 -0.74 -9.44 8.59
N GLU A 44 -0.32 -9.68 7.36
CA GLU A 44 -0.44 -10.98 6.69
C GLU A 44 0.33 -12.08 7.43
N PHE A 45 1.53 -11.79 7.93
CA PHE A 45 2.28 -12.73 8.78
C PHE A 45 1.45 -13.20 9.97
N PHE A 46 0.85 -12.28 10.73
CA PHE A 46 0.03 -12.64 11.87
C PHE A 46 -1.23 -13.41 11.48
N LEU A 47 -1.91 -13.02 10.39
CA LEU A 47 -3.08 -13.72 9.88
C LEU A 47 -2.76 -15.16 9.44
N HIS A 48 -1.55 -15.40 8.90
CA HIS A 48 -1.10 -16.75 8.59
C HIS A 48 -0.85 -17.62 9.82
N LEU A 49 -0.48 -17.01 10.95
CA LEU A 49 -0.32 -17.72 12.23
C LEU A 49 -1.67 -17.99 12.92
N ILE A 50 -2.64 -17.06 12.75
CA ILE A 50 -3.97 -17.15 13.35
C ILE A 50 -4.94 -17.77 12.35
N ASN A 51 -4.92 -19.09 12.23
CA ASN A 51 -5.61 -19.82 11.17
C ASN A 51 -7.10 -20.12 11.47
N THR A 52 -7.69 -19.47 12.46
CA THR A 52 -9.08 -19.66 12.88
C THR A 52 -9.77 -18.32 13.05
N CYS A 53 -11.07 -18.26 12.73
CA CYS A 53 -11.88 -17.08 12.99
C CYS A 53 -12.13 -16.92 14.49
N ASN A 54 -11.39 -16.04 15.12
CA ASN A 54 -11.47 -15.71 16.54
C ASN A 54 -11.21 -14.21 16.75
N ASN A 55 -11.34 -13.73 17.98
CA ASN A 55 -11.17 -12.30 18.29
C ASN A 55 -9.79 -11.74 17.88
N TRP A 56 -8.73 -12.54 17.90
CA TRP A 56 -7.41 -12.12 17.44
C TRP A 56 -7.35 -11.95 15.92
N ASN A 57 -7.99 -12.88 15.18
CA ASN A 57 -8.08 -12.76 13.73
C ASN A 57 -8.87 -11.51 13.32
N ILE A 58 -10.03 -11.26 13.98
CA ILE A 58 -10.82 -10.05 13.77
C ILE A 58 -9.98 -8.81 14.05
N LEU A 59 -9.31 -8.73 15.20
CA LEU A 59 -8.47 -7.59 15.56
C LEU A 59 -7.37 -7.33 14.52
N VAL A 60 -6.65 -8.36 14.10
CA VAL A 60 -5.57 -8.21 13.10
C VAL A 60 -6.14 -7.85 11.74
N THR A 61 -7.32 -8.36 11.39
CA THR A 61 -8.07 -7.97 10.18
C THR A 61 -8.42 -6.49 10.22
N ASP A 62 -8.97 -5.99 11.33
CA ASP A 62 -9.33 -4.58 11.52
C ASP A 62 -8.11 -3.66 11.43
N ILE A 63 -7.00 -4.06 12.03
CA ILE A 63 -5.72 -3.34 11.88
C ILE A 63 -5.30 -3.29 10.41
N GLY A 64 -5.43 -4.39 9.68
CA GLY A 64 -5.14 -4.45 8.25
C GLY A 64 -6.00 -3.49 7.42
N ILE A 65 -7.30 -3.40 7.70
CA ILE A 65 -8.22 -2.45 7.06
C ILE A 65 -7.72 -1.01 7.26
N ILE A 66 -7.37 -0.65 8.49
CA ILE A 66 -6.90 0.70 8.82
C ILE A 66 -5.57 0.99 8.10
N ILE A 67 -4.59 0.09 8.19
CA ILE A 67 -3.27 0.25 7.57
C ILE A 67 -3.41 0.42 6.05
N ASN A 68 -4.20 -0.41 5.38
CA ASN A 68 -4.41 -0.33 3.95
C ASN A 68 -4.97 1.04 3.51
N HIS A 69 -5.90 1.60 4.27
CA HIS A 69 -6.57 2.85 3.88
C HIS A 69 -5.84 4.12 4.35
N ILE A 70 -4.85 4.03 5.24
CA ILE A 70 -4.03 5.20 5.61
C ILE A 70 -2.84 5.45 4.68
N GLU A 71 -2.51 4.54 3.76
CA GLU A 71 -1.36 4.66 2.86
C GLU A 71 -1.34 5.99 2.08
N PRO A 72 -2.44 6.45 1.43
CA PRO A 72 -2.45 7.75 0.76
C PRO A 72 -2.24 8.93 1.72
N LEU A 73 -2.70 8.81 2.98
CA LEU A 73 -2.48 9.84 4.01
C LEU A 73 -0.99 9.96 4.34
N THR A 74 -0.27 8.85 4.42
CA THR A 74 1.17 8.88 4.72
C THR A 74 1.95 9.57 3.62
N LEU A 75 1.58 9.36 2.35
CA LEU A 75 2.16 10.08 1.23
C LEU A 75 1.82 11.58 1.28
N TYR A 76 0.55 11.92 1.51
CA TYR A 76 0.07 13.30 1.59
C TYR A 76 0.79 14.10 2.69
N TYR A 77 0.83 13.58 3.91
CA TYR A 77 1.53 14.23 5.01
C TYR A 77 3.05 14.24 4.81
N GLY A 78 3.62 13.19 4.23
CA GLY A 78 5.02 13.17 3.85
C GLY A 78 5.40 14.31 2.91
N ILE A 79 4.57 14.59 1.89
CA ILE A 79 4.76 15.70 0.96
C ILE A 79 4.72 17.05 1.69
N ILE A 80 3.74 17.24 2.55
CA ILE A 80 3.58 18.51 3.30
C ILE A 80 4.74 18.74 4.26
N PHE A 81 5.12 17.73 5.05
CA PHE A 81 6.08 17.90 6.14
C PHE A 81 7.54 17.83 5.66
N PHE A 82 7.87 16.89 4.76
CA PHE A 82 9.25 16.67 4.35
C PHE A 82 9.62 17.39 3.05
N ASN A 83 8.76 17.31 2.02
CA ASN A 83 9.03 17.98 0.75
C ASN A 83 8.65 19.46 0.81
N LYS A 84 7.82 19.88 1.79
CA LYS A 84 7.34 21.26 1.95
C LYS A 84 6.72 21.84 0.68
N LYS A 85 6.20 20.99 -0.20
CA LYS A 85 5.52 21.42 -1.42
C LYS A 85 4.10 21.89 -1.09
N LYS A 86 3.73 23.03 -1.70
CA LYS A 86 2.35 23.50 -1.67
C LYS A 86 1.55 22.71 -2.69
N LEU A 87 0.56 21.98 -2.21
CA LEU A 87 -0.39 21.27 -3.04
C LEU A 87 -1.55 22.21 -3.42
N ASP A 88 -2.11 22.01 -4.61
CA ASP A 88 -3.27 22.77 -5.06
C ASP A 88 -4.52 22.45 -4.22
N LEU A 89 -5.45 23.42 -4.12
CA LEU A 89 -6.72 23.25 -3.40
C LEU A 89 -7.49 22.00 -3.86
N ASN A 90 -7.45 21.70 -5.15
CA ASN A 90 -8.13 20.51 -5.70
C ASN A 90 -7.58 19.21 -5.12
N ILE A 91 -6.27 19.15 -4.81
CA ILE A 91 -5.63 17.97 -4.18
C ILE A 91 -6.06 17.86 -2.72
N HIS A 92 -6.17 18.98 -2.00
CA HIS A 92 -6.71 18.99 -0.63
C HIS A 92 -8.15 18.50 -0.60
N LEU A 93 -9.03 19.03 -1.47
CA LEU A 93 -10.43 18.60 -1.57
C LEU A 93 -10.55 17.12 -1.95
N LEU A 94 -9.71 16.64 -2.88
CA LEU A 94 -9.67 15.22 -3.26
C LEU A 94 -9.24 14.35 -2.06
N MET A 95 -8.30 14.82 -1.26
CA MET A 95 -7.85 14.14 -0.06
C MET A 95 -8.93 14.08 1.02
N ASP A 96 -9.65 15.20 1.23
CA ASP A 96 -10.78 15.27 2.17
C ASP A 96 -11.89 14.30 1.76
N LEU A 97 -12.21 14.25 0.46
CA LEU A 97 -13.17 13.29 -0.08
C LEU A 97 -12.69 11.85 0.15
N TYR A 98 -11.40 11.56 -0.09
CA TYR A 98 -10.83 10.25 0.18
C TYR A 98 -10.95 9.87 1.66
N ILE A 99 -10.60 10.77 2.57
CA ILE A 99 -10.69 10.51 4.01
C ILE A 99 -12.14 10.18 4.41
N LEU A 100 -13.12 10.93 3.91
CA LEU A 100 -14.53 10.68 4.19
C LEU A 100 -14.98 9.30 3.72
N VAL A 101 -14.66 8.96 2.46
CA VAL A 101 -15.07 7.67 1.86
C VAL A 101 -14.33 6.52 2.51
N ALA A 102 -13.01 6.63 2.72
CA ALA A 102 -12.19 5.61 3.35
C ALA A 102 -12.59 5.35 4.81
N SER A 103 -12.88 6.40 5.57
CA SER A 103 -13.36 6.26 6.95
C SER A 103 -14.72 5.56 7.02
N SER A 104 -15.65 5.93 6.13
CA SER A 104 -16.98 5.29 6.07
C SER A 104 -16.87 3.82 5.68
N TYR A 105 -16.05 3.51 4.67
CA TYR A 105 -15.81 2.15 4.22
C TYR A 105 -15.12 1.30 5.30
N SER A 106 -14.04 1.80 5.90
CA SER A 106 -13.32 1.09 6.96
C SER A 106 -14.20 0.83 8.17
N THR A 107 -15.02 1.81 8.57
CA THR A 107 -15.99 1.63 9.66
C THR A 107 -17.00 0.53 9.35
N SER A 108 -17.55 0.50 8.13
CA SER A 108 -18.47 -0.56 7.71
C SER A 108 -17.80 -1.93 7.71
N ALA A 109 -16.54 -1.99 7.26
CA ALA A 109 -15.76 -3.22 7.23
C ALA A 109 -15.46 -3.75 8.66
N ILE A 110 -15.05 -2.88 9.57
CA ILE A 110 -14.81 -3.22 10.98
C ILE A 110 -16.10 -3.69 11.66
N LEU A 111 -17.21 -2.98 11.46
CA LEU A 111 -18.51 -3.36 12.03
C LEU A 111 -19.04 -4.69 11.50
N SER A 112 -18.57 -5.17 10.36
CA SER A 112 -18.95 -6.49 9.84
C SER A 112 -18.33 -7.66 10.63
N ASN A 113 -17.35 -7.39 11.52
CA ASN A 113 -16.63 -8.40 12.30
C ASN A 113 -16.12 -9.56 11.45
N SER A 114 -15.64 -9.27 10.26
CA SER A 114 -15.21 -10.28 9.31
C SER A 114 -13.82 -10.81 9.62
N CYS A 115 -13.60 -12.11 9.43
CA CYS A 115 -12.31 -12.74 9.57
C CYS A 115 -11.62 -12.85 8.22
N THR A 116 -10.29 -12.66 8.19
CA THR A 116 -9.46 -13.02 7.06
C THR A 116 -8.91 -14.43 7.25
N LEU A 117 -9.27 -15.34 6.36
CA LEU A 117 -8.91 -16.75 6.45
C LEU A 117 -8.17 -17.18 5.19
N LYS A 118 -7.45 -18.31 5.28
CA LYS A 118 -6.81 -18.93 4.13
C LYS A 118 -7.85 -19.63 3.23
N ASP A 119 -7.67 -19.47 1.94
CA ASP A 119 -8.38 -20.28 0.95
C ASP A 119 -7.59 -21.58 0.71
N TYR A 120 -8.07 -22.66 1.31
CA TYR A 120 -7.45 -23.98 1.16
C TYR A 120 -7.78 -24.67 -0.17
N GLU A 121 -8.85 -24.24 -0.85
CA GLU A 121 -9.30 -24.91 -2.08
C GLU A 121 -8.46 -24.52 -3.30
N TYR A 122 -8.00 -23.26 -3.35
CA TYR A 122 -7.36 -22.74 -4.57
C TYR A 122 -5.87 -22.38 -4.41
N SER A 123 -5.42 -21.90 -3.25
CA SER A 123 -4.06 -21.31 -3.26
C SER A 123 -3.38 -21.08 -1.91
N ASN A 124 -3.98 -21.41 -0.78
CA ASN A 124 -3.53 -21.01 0.56
C ASN A 124 -3.38 -19.49 0.77
N HIS A 125 -3.97 -18.67 -0.10
CA HIS A 125 -3.96 -17.22 0.04
C HIS A 125 -4.95 -16.76 1.11
N LEU A 126 -4.68 -15.57 1.67
CA LEU A 126 -5.61 -14.90 2.57
C LEU A 126 -6.76 -14.28 1.78
N ILE A 127 -7.99 -14.58 2.17
CA ILE A 127 -9.21 -13.97 1.62
C ILE A 127 -9.56 -12.75 2.48
N TRP A 128 -9.43 -11.59 1.92
CA TRP A 128 -9.77 -10.32 2.55
C TRP A 128 -11.27 -10.04 2.42
N LYS A 129 -12.06 -10.44 3.41
CA LYS A 129 -13.53 -10.34 3.39
C LYS A 129 -14.05 -8.91 3.19
N TRP A 130 -13.33 -7.90 3.62
CA TRP A 130 -13.75 -6.52 3.35
C TRP A 130 -13.76 -6.15 1.87
N ASN A 131 -13.01 -6.85 1.01
CA ASN A 131 -13.06 -6.61 -0.44
C ASN A 131 -14.38 -7.09 -1.08
N GLU A 132 -15.20 -7.88 -0.36
CA GLU A 132 -16.53 -8.28 -0.79
C GLU A 132 -17.60 -7.21 -0.49
N LEU A 133 -17.29 -6.20 0.29
CA LEU A 133 -18.26 -5.17 0.67
C LEU A 133 -18.61 -4.26 -0.50
N HIS A 134 -19.87 -3.82 -0.51
CA HIS A 134 -20.33 -2.81 -1.45
C HIS A 134 -19.48 -1.54 -1.34
N GLY A 135 -19.01 -1.03 -2.49
CA GLY A 135 -18.16 0.16 -2.52
C GLY A 135 -16.66 -0.13 -2.62
N CYS A 136 -16.22 -1.39 -2.56
CA CYS A 136 -14.83 -1.79 -2.74
C CYS A 136 -14.21 -1.16 -4.00
N VAL A 137 -14.88 -1.26 -5.15
CA VAL A 137 -14.40 -0.68 -6.42
C VAL A 137 -14.25 0.83 -6.32
N ILE A 138 -15.18 1.53 -5.65
CA ILE A 138 -15.16 2.98 -5.50
C ILE A 138 -13.96 3.40 -4.67
N ILE A 139 -13.74 2.76 -3.51
CA ILE A 139 -12.65 3.15 -2.61
C ILE A 139 -11.29 2.87 -3.25
N TYR A 140 -11.08 1.73 -3.92
CA TYR A 140 -9.81 1.44 -4.56
C TYR A 140 -9.56 2.29 -5.81
N THR A 141 -10.61 2.65 -6.56
CA THR A 141 -10.47 3.62 -7.66
C THR A 141 -10.03 4.98 -7.10
N LEU A 142 -10.69 5.45 -6.05
CA LEU A 142 -10.34 6.72 -5.41
C LEU A 142 -8.93 6.68 -4.81
N PHE A 143 -8.55 5.58 -4.19
CA PHE A 143 -7.20 5.31 -3.67
C PHE A 143 -6.12 5.50 -4.75
N ILE A 144 -6.28 4.86 -5.90
CA ILE A 144 -5.32 4.97 -7.02
C ILE A 144 -5.29 6.39 -7.60
N VAL A 145 -6.45 7.04 -7.74
CA VAL A 145 -6.54 8.43 -8.22
C VAL A 145 -5.80 9.38 -7.28
N VAL A 146 -6.00 9.24 -5.96
CA VAL A 146 -5.32 10.05 -4.95
C VAL A 146 -3.81 9.81 -4.98
N LEU A 147 -3.35 8.55 -4.96
CA LEU A 147 -1.92 8.23 -5.05
C LEU A 147 -1.29 8.81 -6.31
N SER A 148 -1.98 8.71 -7.46
CA SER A 148 -1.53 9.26 -8.73
C SER A 148 -1.33 10.78 -8.65
N LYS A 149 -2.33 11.50 -8.17
CA LYS A 149 -2.28 12.97 -8.03
C LYS A 149 -1.22 13.41 -7.04
N LEU A 150 -1.14 12.78 -5.87
CA LEU A 150 -0.11 13.07 -4.87
C LEU A 150 1.30 12.82 -5.41
N SER A 151 1.51 11.71 -6.12
CA SER A 151 2.80 11.38 -6.72
C SER A 151 3.24 12.44 -7.72
N ILE A 152 2.38 12.73 -8.72
CA ILE A 152 2.71 13.66 -9.80
C ILE A 152 3.01 15.08 -9.28
N HIS A 153 2.22 15.57 -8.34
CA HIS A 153 2.34 16.96 -7.87
C HIS A 153 3.26 17.11 -6.65
N GLY A 154 3.44 16.05 -5.87
CA GLY A 154 4.15 16.10 -4.59
C GLY A 154 5.58 15.60 -4.60
N LEU A 155 5.94 14.68 -5.50
CA LEU A 155 7.28 14.09 -5.56
C LEU A 155 8.12 14.69 -6.69
N ASP A 156 9.44 14.68 -6.54
CA ASP A 156 10.36 15.21 -7.57
C ASP A 156 10.44 14.29 -8.79
N ASP A 157 10.31 12.98 -8.60
CA ASP A 157 10.23 11.98 -9.67
C ASP A 157 8.80 11.38 -9.72
N GLY A 158 7.79 12.26 -9.57
CA GLY A 158 6.41 11.88 -9.34
C GLY A 158 5.79 11.06 -10.47
N ASN A 159 6.14 11.34 -11.72
CA ASN A 159 5.68 10.56 -12.86
C ASN A 159 6.19 9.12 -12.78
N PHE A 160 7.45 8.90 -12.42
CA PHE A 160 8.00 7.57 -12.27
C PHE A 160 7.29 6.80 -11.14
N HIS A 161 7.14 7.43 -9.96
CA HIS A 161 6.44 6.83 -8.83
C HIS A 161 4.97 6.51 -9.17
N ASN A 162 4.28 7.41 -9.87
CA ASN A 162 2.93 7.20 -10.36
C ASN A 162 2.83 5.97 -11.27
N TRP A 163 3.71 5.86 -12.27
CA TRP A 163 3.73 4.69 -13.14
C TRP A 163 4.06 3.39 -12.39
N GLN A 164 4.96 3.44 -11.42
CA GLN A 164 5.27 2.30 -10.57
C GLN A 164 4.04 1.80 -9.82
N CYS A 165 3.27 2.70 -9.20
CA CYS A 165 2.02 2.35 -8.51
C CYS A 165 0.97 1.77 -9.47
N ILE A 166 0.73 2.43 -10.61
CA ILE A 166 -0.27 1.99 -11.60
C ILE A 166 0.11 0.63 -12.18
N ILE A 167 1.35 0.45 -12.63
CA ILE A 167 1.81 -0.79 -13.25
C ILE A 167 1.75 -1.94 -12.24
N SER A 168 2.18 -1.74 -10.99
CA SER A 168 2.11 -2.79 -9.96
C SER A 168 0.67 -3.20 -9.67
N TYR A 169 -0.26 -2.25 -9.64
CA TYR A 169 -1.68 -2.52 -9.47
C TYR A 169 -2.27 -3.28 -10.68
N LEU A 170 -1.95 -2.83 -11.91
CA LEU A 170 -2.41 -3.50 -13.13
C LEU A 170 -1.87 -4.93 -13.24
N ILE A 171 -0.60 -5.18 -12.88
CA ILE A 171 -0.05 -6.53 -12.83
C ILE A 171 -0.84 -7.39 -11.84
N SER A 172 -1.18 -6.85 -10.67
CA SER A 172 -1.99 -7.56 -9.68
C SER A 172 -3.36 -7.94 -10.23
N LEU A 173 -4.02 -7.03 -10.97
CA LEU A 173 -5.31 -7.29 -11.61
C LEU A 173 -5.21 -8.32 -12.75
N ILE A 174 -4.15 -8.29 -13.55
CA ILE A 174 -3.94 -9.24 -14.66
C ILE A 174 -3.71 -10.66 -14.11
N VAL A 175 -2.94 -10.78 -13.03
CA VAL A 175 -2.58 -12.08 -12.45
C VAL A 175 -3.75 -12.73 -11.71
N TYR A 176 -4.54 -11.94 -11.00
CA TYR A 176 -5.59 -12.46 -10.11
C TYR A 176 -7.01 -12.00 -10.46
N GLY A 177 -7.17 -11.22 -11.54
CA GLY A 177 -8.46 -10.65 -11.88
C GLY A 177 -8.91 -9.59 -10.86
N LEU A 178 -10.23 -9.44 -10.75
CA LEU A 178 -10.85 -8.59 -9.72
C LEU A 178 -11.09 -9.37 -8.42
N ASP A 179 -10.53 -10.57 -8.30
CA ASP A 179 -10.70 -11.44 -7.16
C ASP A 179 -10.00 -10.87 -5.91
N HIS A 180 -10.37 -11.41 -4.76
CA HIS A 180 -9.95 -11.00 -3.41
C HIS A 180 -8.43 -10.98 -3.18
N PHE A 181 -7.65 -11.56 -4.10
CA PHE A 181 -6.19 -11.70 -4.01
C PHE A 181 -5.39 -10.55 -4.61
N ALA A 182 -6.01 -9.70 -5.46
CA ALA A 182 -5.29 -8.63 -6.16
C ALA A 182 -4.57 -7.67 -5.20
N GLY A 183 -5.22 -7.32 -4.09
CA GLY A 183 -4.63 -6.45 -3.05
C GLY A 183 -3.38 -7.05 -2.42
N SER A 184 -3.42 -8.33 -2.02
CA SER A 184 -2.28 -9.02 -1.41
C SER A 184 -1.07 -9.10 -2.36
N PHE A 185 -1.32 -9.36 -3.64
CA PHE A 185 -0.25 -9.40 -4.62
C PHE A 185 0.36 -8.02 -4.87
N TRP A 186 -0.47 -6.98 -4.89
CA TRP A 186 0.01 -5.61 -5.01
C TRP A 186 0.92 -5.22 -3.85
N CYS A 187 0.54 -5.53 -2.61
CA CYS A 187 1.37 -5.30 -1.43
C CYS A 187 2.72 -6.04 -1.52
N PHE A 188 2.74 -7.26 -2.05
CA PHE A 188 3.99 -8.01 -2.26
C PHE A 188 4.91 -7.34 -3.29
N ILE A 189 4.37 -6.91 -4.43
CA ILE A 189 5.16 -6.19 -5.45
C ILE A 189 5.67 -4.86 -4.89
N ALA A 190 4.87 -4.17 -4.08
CA ALA A 190 5.23 -2.90 -3.47
C ALA A 190 6.45 -2.99 -2.54
N VAL A 191 6.79 -4.19 -2.00
CA VAL A 191 8.04 -4.44 -1.27
C VAL A 191 9.27 -4.12 -2.11
N SER A 192 9.20 -4.31 -3.43
CA SER A 192 10.29 -3.95 -4.36
C SER A 192 10.42 -2.44 -4.59
N GLY A 193 9.37 -1.68 -4.28
CA GLY A 193 9.24 -0.25 -4.59
C GLY A 193 10.41 0.61 -4.11
N PRO A 194 10.86 0.51 -2.85
CA PRO A 194 12.01 1.25 -2.35
C PRO A 194 13.28 1.02 -3.17
N TYR A 195 13.54 -0.20 -3.59
CA TYR A 195 14.74 -0.57 -4.35
C TYR A 195 14.70 -0.06 -5.78
N VAL A 196 13.55 -0.19 -6.44
CA VAL A 196 13.33 0.33 -7.79
C VAL A 196 13.52 1.85 -7.82
N LEU A 197 12.99 2.54 -6.81
CA LEU A 197 13.18 3.99 -6.67
C LEU A 197 14.66 4.36 -6.43
N LEU A 198 15.36 3.64 -5.56
CA LEU A 198 16.79 3.85 -5.31
C LEU A 198 17.64 3.66 -6.57
N LEU A 199 17.35 2.65 -7.36
CA LEU A 199 18.03 2.41 -8.64
C LEU A 199 17.78 3.55 -9.63
N ARG A 200 16.53 4.02 -9.72
CA ARG A 200 16.15 5.15 -10.57
C ARG A 200 16.90 6.43 -10.18
N LYS A 201 16.90 6.77 -8.89
CA LYS A 201 17.61 7.96 -8.38
C LYS A 201 19.10 7.89 -8.63
N LYS A 202 19.73 6.73 -8.41
CA LYS A 202 21.16 6.52 -8.72
C LYS A 202 21.46 6.73 -10.22
N HIS A 203 20.59 6.23 -11.10
CA HIS A 203 20.75 6.42 -12.54
C HIS A 203 20.69 7.91 -12.92
N LEU A 204 19.77 8.67 -12.35
CA LEU A 204 19.65 10.11 -12.58
C LEU A 204 20.91 10.87 -12.11
N GLU A 205 21.43 10.56 -10.93
CA GLU A 205 22.68 11.16 -10.41
C GLU A 205 23.88 10.89 -11.33
N LEU A 206 23.98 9.71 -11.91
CA LEU A 206 25.05 9.37 -12.85
C LEU A 206 24.91 10.10 -14.19
N SER A 207 23.69 10.24 -14.71
CA SER A 207 23.45 10.94 -15.97
C SER A 207 23.76 12.46 -15.88
N ILE A 208 23.51 13.08 -14.71
CA ILE A 208 23.83 14.49 -14.47
C ILE A 208 25.36 14.72 -14.40
N LYS A 209 26.13 13.76 -13.92
CA LYS A 209 27.60 13.87 -13.82
C LYS A 209 28.33 13.67 -15.16
N GLN A 210 27.64 13.12 -16.16
CA GLN A 210 28.22 12.85 -17.49
C GLN A 210 27.97 14.01 -18.50
N ASN A 211 27.05 14.91 -18.18
CA ASN A 211 26.76 16.14 -18.93
C ASN A 211 27.41 17.35 -18.26
#